data_e162c2cb22b9660646b40fa754516f3b
#
_entry.id   e162c2cb22b9660646b40fa754516f3b
#
_cell.length_a   1.000
_cell.length_b   1.000
_cell.length_c   1.000
_cell.angle_alpha   90.00
_cell.angle_beta   90.00
_cell.angle_gamma   90.00
#
_symmetry.space_group_name_H-M   'P 1'
#
loop_
_entity.id
_entity.type
_entity.pdbx_description
1 polymer ?
#
loop_
_entity_poly.entity_id
_entity_poly.type
_entity_poly.pdbx_seq_one_letter_code
_entity_poly.pdbx_strand_id
1 'polypeptide(L)'
;GDLQTDPLDAYKAFKISANYEGDFLIKGTRKKRSIIENIFTIGMSIFESTLHLNIYWEINGQPNIFTKKFFNTWKNPPLDYLIDLYCYNKAFKEKIKITKFNVLMKKRFSGQSKWNTNVMAKIKFISNTIFYSIKLRFKSANH
;
A
#
# COMPACT_ATOMS: atom_id res chain seq x y z
N GLY A 1 -6.65 11.95 10.09
CA GLY A 1 -5.63 11.92 9.05
C GLY A 1 -4.60 13.03 9.24
N ASP A 2 -3.39 12.84 8.74
CA ASP A 2 -2.26 13.77 8.89
C ASP A 2 -2.17 14.80 7.74
N LEU A 3 -3.17 14.83 6.86
CA LEU A 3 -3.31 15.73 5.72
C LEU A 3 -2.07 15.77 4.78
N GLN A 4 -1.30 14.70 4.71
CA GLN A 4 -0.13 14.62 3.82
C GLN A 4 -0.49 14.46 2.35
N THR A 5 -1.65 13.87 2.04
CA THR A 5 -2.21 13.79 0.69
C THR A 5 -3.33 14.83 0.52
N ASP A 6 -3.42 15.41 -0.68
CA ASP A 6 -4.48 16.36 -0.98
C ASP A 6 -5.84 15.64 -1.04
N PRO A 7 -6.91 16.15 -0.41
CA PRO A 7 -8.25 15.61 -0.58
C PRO A 7 -8.68 15.48 -2.04
N LEU A 8 -8.21 16.39 -2.91
CA LEU A 8 -8.44 16.31 -4.35
C LEU A 8 -7.83 15.05 -5.01
N ASP A 9 -6.83 14.42 -4.39
CA ASP A 9 -6.27 13.18 -4.92
C ASP A 9 -7.25 12.01 -4.76
N ALA A 10 -8.08 12.00 -3.70
CA ALA A 10 -9.18 11.05 -3.58
C ALA A 10 -10.23 11.26 -4.69
N TYR A 11 -10.55 12.52 -5.01
CA TYR A 11 -11.47 12.84 -6.10
C TYR A 11 -10.89 12.45 -7.47
N LYS A 12 -9.59 12.67 -7.71
CA LYS A 12 -8.91 12.19 -8.94
C LYS A 12 -9.00 10.68 -9.07
N ALA A 13 -8.70 9.95 -7.98
CA ALA A 13 -8.79 8.49 -7.98
C ALA A 13 -10.23 8.03 -8.26
N PHE A 14 -11.24 8.71 -7.72
CA PHE A 14 -12.64 8.44 -8.02
C PHE A 14 -12.97 8.69 -9.50
N LYS A 15 -12.51 9.80 -10.10
CA LYS A 15 -12.68 10.04 -11.54
C LYS A 15 -12.02 8.94 -12.40
N ILE A 16 -10.84 8.48 -12.01
CA ILE A 16 -10.17 7.36 -12.69
C ILE A 16 -11.04 6.11 -12.61
N SER A 17 -11.69 5.84 -11.47
CA SER A 17 -12.53 4.65 -11.29
C SER A 17 -13.74 4.60 -12.22
N ALA A 18 -14.27 5.74 -12.65
CA ALA A 18 -15.39 5.82 -13.58
C ALA A 18 -15.10 5.18 -14.95
N ASN A 19 -13.81 5.00 -15.30
CA ASN A 19 -13.39 4.36 -16.56
C ASN A 19 -13.23 2.84 -16.46
N TYR A 20 -13.65 2.23 -15.35
CA TYR A 20 -13.48 0.79 -15.12
C TYR A 20 -14.82 0.08 -15.06
N GLU A 21 -14.93 -0.95 -15.87
CA GLU A 21 -15.94 -2.00 -15.75
C GLU A 21 -15.31 -3.17 -14.96
N GLY A 22 -15.98 -3.64 -13.91
CA GLY A 22 -15.49 -4.73 -13.06
C GLY A 22 -14.66 -4.30 -11.86
N ASP A 23 -13.93 -5.26 -11.28
CA ASP A 23 -13.19 -5.00 -10.05
C ASP A 23 -11.83 -4.33 -10.34
N PHE A 24 -11.49 -3.34 -9.54
CA PHE A 24 -10.26 -2.56 -9.66
C PHE A 24 -9.67 -2.18 -8.31
N LEU A 25 -8.37 -1.86 -8.33
CA LEU A 25 -7.64 -1.17 -7.27
C LEU A 25 -6.89 0.03 -7.86
N ILE A 26 -7.22 1.24 -7.44
CA ILE A 26 -6.52 2.47 -7.82
C ILE A 26 -5.68 2.92 -6.64
N LYS A 27 -4.37 3.12 -6.87
CA LYS A 27 -3.38 3.47 -5.84
C LYS A 27 -2.65 4.77 -6.14
N GLY A 28 -2.50 5.60 -5.12
CA GLY A 28 -1.60 6.74 -5.18
C GLY A 28 -0.13 6.32 -5.18
N THR A 29 0.68 6.95 -6.02
CA THR A 29 2.15 6.83 -6.04
C THR A 29 2.74 8.14 -5.56
N ARG A 30 3.37 8.12 -4.39
CA ARG A 30 3.89 9.30 -3.72
C ARG A 30 5.12 9.86 -4.42
N LYS A 31 5.09 11.14 -4.73
CA LYS A 31 6.20 11.91 -5.31
C LYS A 31 6.74 12.94 -4.32
N LYS A 32 7.92 13.47 -4.58
CA LYS A 32 8.61 14.49 -3.77
C LYS A 32 8.86 14.05 -2.31
N ARG A 33 9.32 12.81 -2.14
CA ARG A 33 9.75 12.27 -0.85
C ARG A 33 11.26 12.47 -0.65
N SER A 34 11.71 12.36 0.60
CA SER A 34 13.14 12.37 0.92
C SER A 34 13.87 11.16 0.30
N ILE A 35 15.17 11.28 0.08
CA ILE A 35 16.01 10.21 -0.48
C ILE A 35 15.93 8.95 0.40
N ILE A 36 16.00 9.12 1.73
CA ILE A 36 15.93 8.02 2.69
C ILE A 36 14.60 7.27 2.59
N GLU A 37 13.48 7.99 2.52
CA GLU A 37 12.16 7.37 2.35
C GLU A 37 12.03 6.63 1.02
N ASN A 38 12.65 7.14 -0.04
CA ASN A 38 12.68 6.47 -1.34
C ASN A 38 13.49 5.17 -1.28
N ILE A 39 14.66 5.17 -0.62
CA ILE A 39 15.47 3.96 -0.43
C ILE A 39 14.67 2.87 0.30
N PHE A 40 13.97 3.22 1.38
CA PHE A 40 13.11 2.27 2.10
C PHE A 40 11.98 1.74 1.21
N THR A 41 11.33 2.61 0.44
CA THR A 41 10.26 2.21 -0.48
C THR A 41 10.77 1.25 -1.55
N ILE A 42 11.93 1.54 -2.15
CA ILE A 42 12.57 0.68 -3.16
C ILE A 42 12.94 -0.68 -2.55
N GLY A 43 13.61 -0.68 -1.39
CA GLY A 43 14.00 -1.91 -0.71
C GLY A 43 12.81 -2.82 -0.39
N MET A 44 11.74 -2.25 0.16
CA MET A 44 10.51 -3.00 0.43
C MET A 44 9.83 -3.47 -0.86
N SER A 45 9.82 -2.65 -1.90
CA SER A 45 9.23 -3.04 -3.19
C SER A 45 9.99 -4.21 -3.83
N ILE A 46 11.32 -4.21 -3.78
CA ILE A 46 12.16 -5.31 -4.28
C ILE A 46 11.88 -6.58 -3.45
N PHE A 47 11.92 -6.48 -2.12
CA PHE A 47 11.67 -7.60 -1.22
C PHE A 47 10.31 -8.26 -1.49
N GLU A 48 9.23 -7.46 -1.50
CA GLU A 48 7.87 -7.96 -1.73
C GLU A 48 7.70 -8.53 -3.14
N SER A 49 8.32 -7.88 -4.14
CA SER A 49 8.25 -8.36 -5.53
C SER A 49 8.91 -9.71 -5.69
N THR A 50 10.08 -9.91 -5.07
CA THR A 50 10.80 -11.18 -5.09
C THR A 50 10.05 -12.27 -4.31
N LEU A 51 9.57 -11.94 -3.12
CA LEU A 51 8.86 -12.90 -2.26
C LEU A 51 7.55 -13.39 -2.89
N HIS A 52 6.78 -12.50 -3.49
CA HIS A 52 5.44 -12.80 -4.02
C HIS A 52 5.40 -13.05 -5.53
N LEU A 53 6.53 -12.92 -6.24
CA LEU A 53 6.65 -13.09 -7.69
C LEU A 53 5.69 -12.18 -8.49
N ASN A 54 5.53 -10.94 -8.04
CA ASN A 54 4.71 -9.91 -8.66
C ASN A 54 5.38 -8.54 -8.50
N ILE A 55 5.08 -7.58 -9.36
CA ILE A 55 5.71 -6.26 -9.31
C ILE A 55 5.00 -5.36 -8.28
N TYR A 56 5.53 -5.32 -7.07
CA TYR A 56 5.10 -4.39 -6.02
C TYR A 56 5.81 -3.05 -6.18
N TRP A 57 5.07 -1.97 -6.09
CA TRP A 57 5.61 -0.61 -6.08
C TRP A 57 4.74 0.31 -5.25
N GLU A 58 5.37 1.10 -4.36
CA GLU A 58 4.66 2.06 -3.50
C GLU A 58 3.52 1.40 -2.69
N ILE A 59 3.86 0.38 -1.91
CA ILE A 59 2.88 -0.46 -1.19
C ILE A 59 1.96 0.39 -0.31
N ASN A 60 2.52 1.36 0.43
CA ASN A 60 1.80 2.23 1.35
C ASN A 60 1.36 3.56 0.71
N GLY A 61 1.27 3.62 -0.63
CA GLY A 61 0.79 4.79 -1.34
C GLY A 61 -0.71 4.99 -1.14
N GLN A 62 -1.12 6.20 -0.82
CA GLN A 62 -2.51 6.61 -0.61
C GLN A 62 -2.87 7.77 -1.56
N PRO A 63 -4.16 7.96 -1.90
CA PRO A 63 -5.33 7.16 -1.50
C PRO A 63 -5.41 5.82 -2.25
N ASN A 64 -6.12 4.85 -1.64
CA ASN A 64 -6.53 3.61 -2.29
C ASN A 64 -8.03 3.62 -2.50
N ILE A 65 -8.49 3.37 -3.73
CA ILE A 65 -9.91 3.19 -4.08
C ILE A 65 -10.08 1.84 -4.76
N PHE A 66 -11.07 1.10 -4.34
CA PHE A 66 -11.40 -0.22 -4.86
C PHE A 66 -12.90 -0.49 -4.78
N THR A 67 -13.37 -1.50 -5.51
CA THR A 67 -14.78 -1.87 -5.53
C THR A 67 -15.22 -2.51 -4.20
N LYS A 68 -16.49 -2.32 -3.83
CA LYS A 68 -17.09 -2.99 -2.69
C LYS A 68 -17.08 -4.51 -2.87
N LYS A 69 -17.23 -4.99 -4.10
CA LYS A 69 -17.18 -6.42 -4.42
C LYS A 69 -15.81 -6.99 -4.07
N PHE A 70 -14.71 -6.36 -4.49
CA PHE A 70 -13.36 -6.78 -4.10
C PHE A 70 -13.15 -6.72 -2.59
N PHE A 71 -13.61 -5.67 -1.91
CA PHE A 71 -13.54 -5.57 -0.44
C PHE A 71 -14.24 -6.74 0.25
N ASN A 72 -15.40 -7.16 -0.24
CA ASN A 72 -16.19 -8.26 0.35
C ASN A 72 -15.49 -9.63 0.22
N THR A 73 -14.45 -9.77 -0.63
CA THR A 73 -13.64 -10.99 -0.71
C THR A 73 -12.57 -11.09 0.38
N TRP A 74 -12.36 -10.03 1.15
CA TRP A 74 -11.31 -9.99 2.15
C TRP A 74 -11.63 -10.88 3.34
N LYS A 75 -10.64 -11.69 3.75
CA LYS A 75 -10.77 -12.60 4.91
C LYS A 75 -9.72 -12.25 5.94
N ASN A 76 -10.15 -11.82 7.14
CA ASN A 76 -9.28 -11.46 8.25
C ASN A 76 -8.15 -10.47 7.87
N PRO A 77 -8.48 -9.30 7.28
CA PRO A 77 -7.49 -8.29 6.97
C PRO A 77 -6.84 -7.76 8.26
N PRO A 78 -5.57 -7.33 8.22
CA PRO A 78 -4.96 -6.65 9.37
C PRO A 78 -5.65 -5.29 9.60
N LEU A 79 -5.67 -4.85 10.87
CA LEU A 79 -6.32 -3.60 11.29
C LEU A 79 -5.31 -2.44 11.43
N ASP A 80 -4.10 -2.62 10.97
CA ASP A 80 -3.01 -1.66 11.05
C ASP A 80 -2.47 -1.28 9.66
N TYR A 81 -1.27 -0.69 9.61
CA TYR A 81 -0.61 -0.26 8.37
C TYR A 81 -0.33 -1.40 7.37
N LEU A 82 -0.37 -2.66 7.80
CA LEU A 82 -0.20 -3.84 6.94
C LEU A 82 -1.40 -4.08 6.00
N ILE A 83 -2.51 -3.38 6.22
CA ILE A 83 -3.70 -3.46 5.36
C ILE A 83 -3.39 -3.09 3.90
N ASP A 84 -2.47 -2.15 3.68
CA ASP A 84 -2.08 -1.74 2.32
C ASP A 84 -1.36 -2.89 1.58
N LEU A 85 -0.48 -3.59 2.27
CA LEU A 85 0.20 -4.78 1.73
C LEU A 85 -0.79 -5.92 1.50
N TYR A 86 -1.70 -6.16 2.45
CA TYR A 86 -2.76 -7.15 2.30
C TYR A 86 -3.63 -6.89 1.07
N CYS A 87 -4.13 -5.66 0.94
CA CYS A 87 -4.96 -5.22 -0.18
C CYS A 87 -4.24 -5.44 -1.52
N TYR A 88 -2.98 -5.04 -1.60
CA TYR A 88 -2.18 -5.16 -2.81
C TYR A 88 -1.92 -6.64 -3.19
N ASN A 89 -1.54 -7.47 -2.21
CA ASN A 89 -1.35 -8.91 -2.40
C ASN A 89 -2.66 -9.59 -2.83
N LYS A 90 -3.77 -9.25 -2.19
CA LYS A 90 -5.10 -9.76 -2.51
C LYS A 90 -5.51 -9.40 -3.95
N ALA A 91 -5.24 -8.16 -4.38
CA ALA A 91 -5.52 -7.71 -5.74
C ALA A 91 -4.73 -8.51 -6.79
N PHE A 92 -3.44 -8.82 -6.54
CA PHE A 92 -2.66 -9.68 -7.42
C PHE A 92 -3.22 -11.10 -7.50
N LYS A 93 -3.58 -11.70 -6.36
CA LYS A 93 -4.14 -13.06 -6.31
C LYS A 93 -5.46 -13.19 -7.06
N GLU A 94 -6.31 -12.21 -6.93
CA GLU A 94 -7.61 -12.18 -7.61
C GLU A 94 -7.52 -11.63 -9.04
N LYS A 95 -6.30 -11.31 -9.50
CA LYS A 95 -6.06 -10.72 -10.83
C LYS A 95 -6.86 -9.43 -11.05
N ILE A 96 -7.06 -8.67 -9.98
CA ILE A 96 -7.74 -7.37 -10.01
C ILE A 96 -6.86 -6.37 -10.78
N LYS A 97 -7.48 -5.57 -11.63
CA LYS A 97 -6.77 -4.51 -12.37
C LYS A 97 -6.26 -3.44 -11.41
N ILE A 98 -4.93 -3.27 -11.37
CA ILE A 98 -4.27 -2.29 -10.50
C ILE A 98 -3.82 -1.10 -11.34
N THR A 99 -4.31 0.09 -11.01
CA THR A 99 -3.92 1.35 -11.66
C THR A 99 -3.28 2.28 -10.65
N LYS A 100 -2.20 2.94 -11.06
CA LYS A 100 -1.44 3.88 -10.24
C LYS A 100 -1.53 5.29 -10.80
N PHE A 101 -1.60 6.29 -9.92
CA PHE A 101 -1.54 7.69 -10.31
C PHE A 101 -0.64 8.47 -9.34
N ASN A 102 -0.02 9.54 -9.82
CA ASN A 102 0.91 10.31 -9.02
C ASN A 102 0.19 11.22 -8.03
N VAL A 103 0.62 11.18 -6.77
CA VAL A 103 0.19 12.09 -5.70
C VAL A 103 1.38 12.83 -5.13
N LEU A 104 1.16 14.09 -4.75
CA LEU A 104 2.20 14.89 -4.12
C LEU A 104 2.13 14.72 -2.60
N MET A 105 3.25 14.25 -2.02
CA MET A 105 3.37 14.13 -0.58
C MET A 105 3.67 15.51 0.02
N LYS A 106 2.74 16.04 0.81
CA LYS A 106 2.92 17.29 1.57
C LYS A 106 3.63 17.00 2.89
N LYS A 107 4.26 18.02 3.48
CA LYS A 107 4.72 17.95 4.87
C LYS A 107 3.51 17.72 5.78
N ARG A 108 3.70 16.95 6.87
CA ARG A 108 2.63 16.76 7.87
C ARG A 108 2.22 18.10 8.45
N PHE A 109 0.92 18.29 8.53
CA PHE A 109 0.36 19.46 9.20
C PHE A 109 0.49 19.34 10.72
N SER A 110 0.32 18.12 11.26
CA SER A 110 0.44 17.84 12.69
C SER A 110 0.90 16.40 12.96
N GLY A 111 1.46 16.16 14.14
CA GLY A 111 1.87 14.85 14.61
C GLY A 111 3.19 14.35 14.04
N GLN A 112 3.74 13.31 14.69
CA GLN A 112 4.94 12.60 14.23
C GLN A 112 4.59 11.20 13.75
N SER A 113 5.35 10.67 12.80
CA SER A 113 5.18 9.31 12.33
C SER A 113 5.61 8.31 13.40
N LYS A 114 4.70 7.47 13.88
CA LYS A 114 4.97 6.47 14.92
C LYS A 114 6.12 5.51 14.56
N TRP A 115 6.34 5.23 13.27
CA TRP A 115 7.40 4.34 12.82
C TRP A 115 8.77 5.05 12.67
N ASN A 116 8.79 6.38 12.62
CA ASN A 116 9.99 7.19 12.37
C ASN A 116 10.50 7.93 13.62
N THR A 117 10.04 7.53 14.81
CA THR A 117 10.41 8.20 16.07
C THR A 117 11.82 7.85 16.51
N ASN A 118 12.26 6.59 16.35
CA ASN A 118 13.60 6.14 16.70
C ASN A 118 13.99 4.89 15.88
N VAL A 119 15.27 4.48 15.99
CA VAL A 119 15.82 3.33 15.27
C VAL A 119 15.07 2.03 15.60
N MET A 120 14.75 1.82 16.88
CA MET A 120 14.04 0.62 17.33
C MET A 120 12.62 0.53 16.73
N ALA A 121 11.90 1.65 16.63
CA ALA A 121 10.60 1.70 15.99
C ALA A 121 10.68 1.33 14.50
N LYS A 122 11.73 1.78 13.81
CA LYS A 122 11.96 1.42 12.40
C LYS A 122 12.25 -0.06 12.24
N ILE A 123 13.12 -0.62 13.07
CA ILE A 123 13.45 -2.06 13.06
C ILE A 123 12.19 -2.88 13.31
N LYS A 124 11.39 -2.53 14.33
CA LYS A 124 10.15 -3.22 14.65
C LYS A 124 9.15 -3.15 13.48
N PHE A 125 9.01 -1.99 12.85
CA PHE A 125 8.15 -1.82 11.68
C PHE A 125 8.58 -2.73 10.53
N ILE A 126 9.87 -2.74 10.19
CA ILE A 126 10.44 -3.57 9.11
C ILE A 126 10.26 -5.05 9.43
N SER A 127 10.63 -5.49 10.64
CA SER A 127 10.52 -6.90 11.06
C SER A 127 9.08 -7.40 11.02
N ASN A 128 8.12 -6.60 11.52
CA ASN A 128 6.71 -6.95 11.47
C ASN A 128 6.20 -7.07 10.03
N THR A 129 6.64 -6.16 9.16
CA THR A 129 6.25 -6.22 7.74
C THR A 129 6.81 -7.47 7.07
N ILE A 130 8.09 -7.76 7.24
CA ILE A 130 8.74 -8.97 6.69
C ILE A 130 8.04 -10.24 7.19
N PHE A 131 7.81 -10.35 8.50
CA PHE A 131 7.13 -11.50 9.07
C PHE A 131 5.71 -11.68 8.50
N TYR A 132 4.97 -10.58 8.38
CA TYR A 132 3.63 -10.62 7.80
C TYR A 132 3.65 -11.01 6.32
N SER A 133 4.60 -10.51 5.54
CA SER A 133 4.77 -10.84 4.12
C SER A 133 5.04 -12.34 3.92
N ILE A 134 5.95 -12.88 4.72
CA ILE A 134 6.24 -14.33 4.72
C ILE A 134 4.97 -15.12 5.05
N LYS A 135 4.24 -14.72 6.10
CA LYS A 135 2.96 -15.36 6.46
C LYS A 135 1.94 -15.30 5.32
N LEU A 136 1.82 -14.16 4.63
CA LEU A 136 0.95 -14.00 3.46
C LEU A 136 1.33 -14.93 2.32
N ARG A 137 2.64 -15.11 2.07
CA ARG A 137 3.14 -16.00 1.01
C ARG A 137 2.75 -17.46 1.28
N PHE A 138 3.05 -17.96 2.49
CA PHE A 138 2.85 -19.35 2.84
C PHE A 138 1.39 -19.72 3.17
N LYS A 139 0.62 -18.82 3.79
CA LYS A 139 -0.81 -19.05 3.99
C LYS A 139 -1.57 -19.16 2.67
N SER A 140 -1.01 -18.67 1.60
CA SER A 140 -1.57 -18.69 0.26
C SER A 140 -1.30 -19.96 -0.52
N ALA A 141 -0.30 -20.73 -0.09
CA ALA A 141 0.05 -22.01 -0.73
C ALA A 141 -0.86 -23.16 -0.25
N ASN A 142 -1.68 -22.94 0.78
CA ASN A 142 -2.55 -23.95 1.40
C ASN A 142 -4.03 -23.79 1.03
N HIS A 143 -4.32 -23.09 -0.07
CA HIS A 143 -5.67 -22.97 -0.66
C HIS A 143 -5.57 -23.15 -2.20
#